data_88c149e4b8af654658b905f0482f375c
#
_entry.id   88c149e4b8af654658b905f0482f375c
#
_cell.length_a   1.000
_cell.length_b   1.000
_cell.length_c   1.000
_cell.angle_alpha   90.00
_cell.angle_beta   90.00
_cell.angle_gamma   90.00
#
_symmetry.space_group_name_H-M   'P 1'
#
loop_
_entity.id
_entity.type
_entity.pdbx_description
1 polymer ?
#
loop_
_entity_poly.entity_id
_entity_poly.type
_entity_poly.pdbx_seq_one_letter_code
_entity_poly.pdbx_strand_id
1 'polypeptide(L)'
;MAANVMEIYGSKVFNEHVMKERLPSATYKSLEKTLHKGAPLDIEVANVVASVMKRWAMELGATHYTHWFQPLTGITSEKHDGFVSPVGDGTAIMEFSGKELVRGEPDASSFPSGGLRATCEARGYTAWDPTSYAFVKDDVLCIPTAFVSYTGEALDKKTPLLRSMNALSNQAIRILKLFGKDVDYVSTTVGPEQEYFLIKKEDYEARQDLILTGRTLFGAPSAKGQELEEHYFGVIRPEVSAFMKELDEELWKLGVPAKTKHNEVAPCQHELAPIFDTTNVAIDHNLLTMEMMKKIAPKYGLVCLQHEKPFEGVNGSGKHNNWSMSTPTENLLDPGDTPMENLQFLVFLAAVIKAVDEYADLLRTSVATPGNDHRLGANEAPPAIISIFVGEELEAVIDAIASDSPYAGPVKMKMDLGVDVLPKFSKDTTDRNRTSPFAFTGNKFEFRMPGSAENLSDCNTILNTAVAKELKATPTSWRGPRTLPTLPSLWSSAPSATTAASSSTATVTPPSGKPRRKSAVCPTRRTPRLPCPPSSSRRTSSSWKTLAS
;
A
#
# COMPACT_ATOMS: atom_id res chain seq x y z
N MET A 1 1.43 33.76 4.63
CA MET A 1 0.39 33.63 3.59
C MET A 1 0.11 32.14 3.42
N ALA A 2 -1.13 31.73 3.24
CA ALA A 2 -1.42 30.33 2.91
C ALA A 2 -0.75 29.99 1.57
N ALA A 3 -0.11 28.81 1.48
CA ALA A 3 0.48 28.34 0.24
C ALA A 3 -0.62 28.22 -0.83
N ASN A 4 -0.35 28.73 -2.05
CA ASN A 4 -1.24 28.50 -3.17
C ASN A 4 -1.03 27.07 -3.67
N VAL A 5 -1.96 26.19 -3.37
CA VAL A 5 -1.86 24.75 -3.71
C VAL A 5 -1.64 24.54 -5.20
N MET A 6 -2.26 25.36 -6.06
CA MET A 6 -2.11 25.28 -7.51
C MET A 6 -0.68 25.56 -7.99
N GLU A 7 0.06 26.38 -7.26
CA GLU A 7 1.46 26.73 -7.58
C GLU A 7 2.46 25.73 -7.01
N ILE A 8 2.15 25.13 -5.85
CA ILE A 8 3.10 24.23 -5.17
C ILE A 8 2.96 22.76 -5.56
N TYR A 9 1.78 22.33 -6.08
CA TYR A 9 1.53 20.93 -6.41
C TYR A 9 2.50 20.43 -7.48
N GLY A 10 3.26 19.37 -7.14
CA GLY A 10 4.27 18.78 -8.01
C GLY A 10 5.48 19.66 -8.30
N SER A 11 5.67 20.78 -7.57
CA SER A 11 6.78 21.73 -7.82
C SER A 11 8.16 21.11 -7.63
N LYS A 12 8.26 20.02 -6.87
CA LYS A 12 9.50 19.24 -6.65
C LYS A 12 9.53 17.91 -7.41
N VAL A 13 8.68 17.74 -8.45
CA VAL A 13 8.55 16.48 -9.20
C VAL A 13 8.89 16.71 -10.66
N PHE A 14 9.76 15.86 -11.22
CA PHE A 14 10.06 15.84 -12.66
C PHE A 14 8.96 15.09 -13.40
N ASN A 15 7.74 15.67 -13.38
CA ASN A 15 6.53 15.11 -13.95
C ASN A 15 6.42 15.40 -15.47
N GLU A 16 5.39 14.88 -16.11
CA GLU A 16 5.19 15.08 -17.55
C GLU A 16 5.04 16.54 -17.97
N HIS A 17 4.51 17.41 -17.12
CA HIS A 17 4.44 18.84 -17.40
C HIS A 17 5.85 19.43 -17.52
N VAL A 18 6.72 19.16 -16.55
CA VAL A 18 8.13 19.57 -16.55
C VAL A 18 8.88 18.93 -17.72
N MET A 19 8.63 17.65 -18.00
CA MET A 19 9.23 16.95 -19.14
C MET A 19 8.84 17.58 -20.48
N LYS A 20 7.56 17.92 -20.68
CA LYS A 20 7.05 18.59 -21.91
C LYS A 20 7.65 19.98 -22.11
N GLU A 21 7.82 20.71 -21.01
CA GLU A 21 8.39 22.06 -21.05
C GLU A 21 9.88 22.06 -21.36
N ARG A 22 10.63 21.10 -20.80
CA ARG A 22 12.11 21.15 -20.76
C ARG A 22 12.80 20.20 -21.72
N LEU A 23 12.18 19.10 -22.11
CA LEU A 23 12.77 18.14 -23.05
C LEU A 23 12.55 18.57 -24.51
N PRO A 24 13.50 18.29 -25.41
CA PRO A 24 13.25 18.37 -26.85
C PRO A 24 12.02 17.51 -27.22
N SER A 25 11.16 18.01 -28.09
CA SER A 25 9.90 17.35 -28.46
C SER A 25 10.07 15.91 -28.93
N ALA A 26 11.14 15.59 -29.67
CA ALA A 26 11.43 14.22 -30.12
C ALA A 26 11.79 13.30 -28.95
N THR A 27 12.58 13.80 -28.00
CA THR A 27 12.97 13.07 -26.78
C THR A 27 11.75 12.77 -25.91
N TYR A 28 10.90 13.80 -25.67
CA TYR A 28 9.67 13.62 -24.90
C TYR A 28 8.75 12.57 -25.55
N LYS A 29 8.50 12.64 -26.85
CA LYS A 29 7.66 11.65 -27.56
C LYS A 29 8.21 10.23 -27.50
N SER A 30 9.55 10.06 -27.47
CA SER A 30 10.14 8.74 -27.28
C SER A 30 9.97 8.24 -25.84
N LEU A 31 10.21 9.11 -24.86
CA LEU A 31 10.00 8.79 -23.44
C LEU A 31 8.52 8.50 -23.12
N GLU A 32 7.59 9.24 -23.69
CA GLU A 32 6.14 9.03 -23.55
C GLU A 32 5.71 7.61 -23.95
N LYS A 33 6.33 7.02 -24.98
CA LYS A 33 6.08 5.62 -25.35
C LYS A 33 6.57 4.64 -24.27
N THR A 34 7.70 4.95 -23.61
CA THR A 34 8.18 4.15 -22.49
C THR A 34 7.23 4.25 -21.30
N LEU A 35 6.80 5.47 -20.95
CA LEU A 35 5.92 5.74 -19.82
C LEU A 35 4.55 5.05 -19.96
N HIS A 36 3.91 5.18 -21.13
CA HIS A 36 2.52 4.79 -21.31
C HIS A 36 2.31 3.48 -22.09
N LYS A 37 3.32 3.01 -22.81
CA LYS A 37 3.21 1.80 -23.67
C LYS A 37 4.24 0.72 -23.35
N GLY A 38 5.09 0.94 -22.32
CA GLY A 38 6.14 -0.02 -21.93
C GLY A 38 7.21 -0.25 -23.01
N ALA A 39 7.43 0.71 -23.93
CA ALA A 39 8.48 0.60 -24.93
C ALA A 39 9.87 0.65 -24.25
N PRO A 40 10.87 -0.10 -24.74
CA PRO A 40 12.23 -0.02 -24.21
C PRO A 40 12.78 1.40 -24.28
N LEU A 41 13.48 1.82 -23.22
CA LEU A 41 14.15 3.12 -23.18
C LEU A 41 15.42 3.11 -24.03
N ASP A 42 15.56 4.09 -24.94
CA ASP A 42 16.76 4.33 -25.70
C ASP A 42 17.80 5.07 -24.84
N ILE A 43 19.08 4.64 -24.88
CA ILE A 43 20.17 5.26 -24.12
C ILE A 43 20.44 6.71 -24.53
N GLU A 44 20.26 7.05 -25.79
CA GLU A 44 20.41 8.43 -26.26
C GLU A 44 19.29 9.33 -25.70
N VAL A 45 18.09 8.80 -25.61
CA VAL A 45 16.97 9.47 -24.92
C VAL A 45 17.30 9.65 -23.44
N ALA A 46 17.84 8.62 -22.79
CA ALA A 46 18.23 8.68 -21.38
C ALA A 46 19.33 9.72 -21.12
N ASN A 47 20.30 9.89 -22.02
CA ASN A 47 21.35 10.92 -21.90
C ASN A 47 20.75 12.34 -21.89
N VAL A 48 19.82 12.61 -22.79
CA VAL A 48 19.15 13.92 -22.85
C VAL A 48 18.28 14.15 -21.59
N VAL A 49 17.52 13.14 -21.18
CA VAL A 49 16.70 13.20 -19.97
C VAL A 49 17.56 13.46 -18.73
N ALA A 50 18.67 12.74 -18.55
CA ALA A 50 19.58 12.91 -17.43
C ALA A 50 20.12 14.33 -17.35
N SER A 51 20.57 14.88 -18.47
CA SER A 51 21.11 16.25 -18.54
C SER A 51 20.04 17.30 -18.16
N VAL A 52 18.80 17.15 -18.64
CA VAL A 52 17.70 18.06 -18.34
C VAL A 52 17.23 17.90 -16.89
N MET A 53 17.08 16.67 -16.42
CA MET A 53 16.68 16.33 -15.05
C MET A 53 17.69 16.90 -14.03
N LYS A 54 19.00 16.74 -14.28
CA LYS A 54 20.04 17.32 -13.43
C LYS A 54 19.90 18.84 -13.33
N ARG A 55 19.78 19.56 -14.48
CA ARG A 55 19.63 21.02 -14.46
C ARG A 55 18.41 21.45 -13.68
N TRP A 56 17.28 20.81 -13.91
CA TRP A 56 16.05 21.06 -13.18
C TRP A 56 16.24 20.84 -11.68
N ALA A 57 16.86 19.73 -11.27
CA ALA A 57 17.11 19.44 -9.87
C ALA A 57 18.07 20.47 -9.21
N MET A 58 19.12 20.89 -9.93
CA MET A 58 20.04 21.94 -9.46
C MET A 58 19.36 23.30 -9.29
N GLU A 59 18.40 23.66 -10.15
CA GLU A 59 17.59 24.87 -9.99
C GLU A 59 16.73 24.83 -8.71
N LEU A 60 16.37 23.63 -8.23
CA LEU A 60 15.70 23.39 -6.96
C LEU A 60 16.69 23.22 -5.77
N GLY A 61 17.98 23.40 -5.98
CA GLY A 61 19.02 23.34 -4.94
C GLY A 61 19.70 21.97 -4.78
N ALA A 62 19.36 20.96 -5.58
CA ALA A 62 19.98 19.64 -5.47
C ALA A 62 21.47 19.67 -5.81
N THR A 63 22.28 19.06 -4.95
CA THR A 63 23.72 18.87 -5.11
C THR A 63 24.10 17.41 -5.32
N HIS A 64 23.21 16.51 -4.97
CA HIS A 64 23.37 15.06 -5.03
C HIS A 64 22.18 14.43 -5.73
N TYR A 65 22.36 13.16 -6.14
CA TYR A 65 21.30 12.28 -6.58
C TYR A 65 21.36 10.95 -5.83
N THR A 66 20.26 10.24 -5.83
CA THR A 66 20.16 8.89 -5.28
C THR A 66 19.25 8.02 -6.13
N HIS A 67 19.61 6.74 -6.27
CA HIS A 67 18.68 5.72 -6.71
C HIS A 67 17.80 5.32 -5.52
N TRP A 68 16.61 5.90 -5.48
CA TRP A 68 15.64 5.71 -4.42
C TRP A 68 14.83 4.44 -4.68
N PHE A 69 14.79 3.51 -3.72
CA PHE A 69 14.09 2.24 -3.89
C PHE A 69 13.40 1.77 -2.61
N GLN A 70 12.54 0.75 -2.75
CA GLN A 70 11.79 0.11 -1.68
C GLN A 70 12.59 -1.09 -1.15
N PRO A 71 13.28 -0.98 0.01
CA PRO A 71 14.07 -2.08 0.55
C PRO A 71 13.16 -3.21 1.07
N LEU A 72 13.74 -4.41 1.29
CA LEU A 72 13.03 -5.51 1.94
C LEU A 72 12.72 -5.21 3.41
N THR A 73 13.47 -4.30 4.03
CA THR A 73 13.28 -3.83 5.40
C THR A 73 13.31 -2.31 5.47
N GLY A 74 12.56 -1.71 6.40
CA GLY A 74 12.47 -0.26 6.51
C GLY A 74 11.46 0.36 5.52
N ILE A 75 11.53 1.69 5.37
CA ILE A 75 10.57 2.44 4.54
C ILE A 75 11.15 2.68 3.16
N THR A 76 12.28 3.40 3.08
CA THR A 76 12.97 3.75 1.84
C THR A 76 14.47 3.52 1.99
N SER A 77 15.18 3.37 0.88
CA SER A 77 16.64 3.23 0.86
C SER A 77 17.25 4.19 -0.14
N GLU A 78 18.33 4.84 0.29
CA GLU A 78 19.04 5.89 -0.43
C GLU A 78 20.54 5.73 -0.27
N LYS A 79 21.29 6.01 -1.36
CA LYS A 79 22.73 6.19 -1.34
C LYS A 79 23.05 7.42 -2.18
N HIS A 80 23.47 8.51 -1.53
CA HIS A 80 23.65 9.79 -2.17
C HIS A 80 25.01 9.87 -2.87
N ASP A 81 25.01 10.15 -4.17
CA ASP A 81 26.19 10.44 -4.96
C ASP A 81 26.16 11.92 -5.40
N GLY A 82 27.28 12.63 -5.27
CA GLY A 82 27.39 14.03 -5.67
C GLY A 82 27.43 14.17 -7.20
N PHE A 83 26.84 15.23 -7.73
CA PHE A 83 27.02 15.59 -9.14
C PHE A 83 28.45 16.08 -9.47
N VAL A 84 29.27 16.33 -8.47
CA VAL A 84 30.58 16.93 -8.62
C VAL A 84 31.57 15.98 -9.31
N SER A 85 32.22 16.47 -10.36
CA SER A 85 33.29 15.76 -11.10
C SER A 85 34.52 16.69 -11.23
N PRO A 86 35.67 16.39 -10.54
CA PRO A 86 36.87 17.16 -10.65
C PRO A 86 37.49 17.07 -12.05
N VAL A 87 37.92 18.21 -12.65
CA VAL A 87 38.53 18.23 -13.98
C VAL A 87 40.07 18.25 -13.95
N GLY A 88 40.68 18.15 -12.77
CA GLY A 88 42.13 17.97 -12.60
C GLY A 88 42.98 19.26 -12.56
N ASP A 89 42.35 20.42 -12.77
CA ASP A 89 43.01 21.74 -12.69
C ASP A 89 42.70 22.52 -11.39
N GLY A 90 42.04 21.83 -10.43
CA GLY A 90 41.55 22.42 -9.18
C GLY A 90 40.12 22.95 -9.27
N THR A 91 39.48 22.81 -10.42
CA THR A 91 38.04 23.09 -10.61
C THR A 91 37.23 21.82 -10.73
N ALA A 92 35.90 21.96 -10.72
CA ALA A 92 34.99 20.84 -10.88
C ALA A 92 33.81 21.25 -11.78
N ILE A 93 33.21 20.27 -12.43
CA ILE A 93 31.97 20.39 -13.17
C ILE A 93 30.88 19.55 -12.50
N MET A 94 29.63 19.79 -12.87
CA MET A 94 28.49 18.99 -12.40
C MET A 94 28.09 18.04 -13.54
N GLU A 95 28.23 16.73 -13.30
CA GLU A 95 27.91 15.69 -14.27
C GLU A 95 26.77 14.79 -13.78
N PHE A 96 26.00 14.28 -14.70
CA PHE A 96 25.03 13.21 -14.52
C PHE A 96 24.66 12.69 -15.91
N SER A 97 25.01 11.46 -16.18
CA SER A 97 24.84 10.82 -17.49
C SER A 97 23.59 9.95 -17.55
N GLY A 98 23.15 9.62 -18.77
CA GLY A 98 22.08 8.65 -18.97
C GLY A 98 22.44 7.26 -18.42
N LYS A 99 23.71 6.89 -18.40
CA LYS A 99 24.16 5.63 -17.77
C LYS A 99 23.89 5.66 -16.27
N GLU A 100 24.21 6.77 -15.59
CA GLU A 100 23.95 6.95 -14.16
C GLU A 100 22.46 7.06 -13.85
N LEU A 101 21.65 7.66 -14.74
CA LEU A 101 20.22 7.69 -14.60
C LEU A 101 19.62 6.27 -14.69
N VAL A 102 20.00 5.52 -15.73
CA VAL A 102 19.35 4.22 -16.04
C VAL A 102 19.78 3.12 -15.09
N ARG A 103 21.03 3.14 -14.62
CA ARG A 103 21.60 2.04 -13.84
C ARG A 103 22.63 2.50 -12.82
N GLY A 104 22.48 2.04 -11.59
CA GLY A 104 23.52 2.06 -10.55
C GLY A 104 24.07 0.67 -10.29
N GLU A 105 25.26 0.61 -9.67
CA GLU A 105 25.93 -0.64 -9.28
C GLU A 105 26.29 -0.59 -7.79
N PRO A 106 25.31 -0.57 -6.86
CA PRO A 106 25.58 -0.53 -5.43
C PRO A 106 26.15 -1.87 -4.94
N ASP A 107 26.85 -1.81 -3.80
CA ASP A 107 27.27 -3.02 -3.08
C ASP A 107 26.04 -3.71 -2.48
N ALA A 108 25.81 -4.95 -2.91
CA ALA A 108 24.70 -5.78 -2.45
C ALA A 108 25.11 -6.84 -1.41
N SER A 109 26.42 -6.92 -1.05
CA SER A 109 26.92 -7.99 -0.16
C SER A 109 26.33 -7.93 1.25
N SER A 110 26.05 -6.72 1.75
CA SER A 110 25.46 -6.49 3.07
C SER A 110 23.95 -6.25 3.03
N PHE A 111 23.31 -6.35 1.87
CA PHE A 111 21.90 -6.06 1.73
C PHE A 111 21.03 -7.14 2.39
N PRO A 112 20.03 -6.77 3.23
CA PRO A 112 19.14 -7.74 3.86
C PRO A 112 18.30 -8.43 2.80
N SER A 113 18.54 -9.71 2.56
CA SER A 113 17.82 -10.54 1.57
C SER A 113 16.83 -11.50 2.20
N GLY A 114 16.52 -11.35 3.49
CA GLY A 114 15.66 -12.29 4.21
C GLY A 114 16.25 -13.71 4.35
N GLY A 115 17.55 -13.86 4.18
CA GLY A 115 18.24 -15.16 4.20
C GLY A 115 18.13 -15.98 2.92
N LEU A 116 17.55 -15.39 1.86
CA LEU A 116 17.36 -16.08 0.58
C LEU A 116 18.59 -16.03 -0.33
N ARG A 117 19.59 -15.23 0.01
CA ARG A 117 20.77 -15.02 -0.81
C ARG A 117 22.02 -15.70 -0.25
N ALA A 118 22.75 -16.44 -1.09
CA ALA A 118 24.13 -16.81 -0.82
C ALA A 118 25.02 -15.55 -0.90
N THR A 119 25.82 -15.30 0.10
CA THR A 119 26.52 -14.03 0.37
C THR A 119 27.76 -13.73 -0.48
N CYS A 120 28.02 -14.49 -1.55
CA CYS A 120 29.23 -14.35 -2.35
C CYS A 120 29.17 -13.22 -3.39
N GLU A 121 28.00 -12.67 -3.67
CA GLU A 121 27.80 -11.61 -4.67
C GLU A 121 27.88 -10.23 -4.01
N ALA A 122 28.88 -9.45 -4.37
CA ALA A 122 29.04 -8.09 -3.88
C ALA A 122 28.31 -7.06 -4.73
N ARG A 123 28.05 -7.34 -6.02
CA ARG A 123 27.44 -6.39 -6.95
C ARG A 123 25.94 -6.59 -7.05
N GLY A 124 25.16 -5.49 -6.96
CA GLY A 124 23.78 -5.42 -7.35
C GLY A 124 23.57 -4.37 -8.43
N TYR A 125 22.36 -4.28 -8.96
CA TYR A 125 21.99 -3.29 -9.95
C TYR A 125 20.70 -2.59 -9.55
N THR A 126 20.72 -1.24 -9.56
CA THR A 126 19.49 -0.45 -9.57
C THR A 126 19.14 -0.15 -11.02
N ALA A 127 17.85 -0.17 -11.33
CA ALA A 127 17.32 0.17 -12.65
C ALA A 127 16.25 1.23 -12.52
N TRP A 128 16.38 2.34 -13.27
CA TRP A 128 15.40 3.41 -13.26
C TRP A 128 14.00 2.89 -13.63
N ASP A 129 13.01 3.24 -12.82
CA ASP A 129 11.61 3.07 -13.14
C ASP A 129 11.03 4.39 -13.67
N PRO A 130 10.92 4.57 -14.99
CA PRO A 130 10.40 5.80 -15.55
C PRO A 130 8.90 6.00 -15.29
N THR A 131 8.16 4.97 -14.89
CA THR A 131 6.72 5.03 -14.59
C THR A 131 6.42 5.68 -13.23
N SER A 132 7.45 5.93 -12.42
CA SER A 132 7.38 6.72 -11.20
C SER A 132 8.32 7.93 -11.33
N TYR A 133 7.78 9.13 -11.14
CA TYR A 133 8.53 10.35 -11.41
C TYR A 133 9.65 10.60 -10.40
N ALA A 134 10.81 11.05 -10.88
CA ALA A 134 11.88 11.54 -10.03
C ALA A 134 11.46 12.85 -9.32
N PHE A 135 11.97 13.07 -8.12
CA PHE A 135 11.61 14.20 -7.28
C PHE A 135 12.82 14.74 -6.51
N VAL A 136 12.73 15.99 -6.05
CA VAL A 136 13.76 16.59 -5.19
C VAL A 136 13.27 16.64 -3.74
N LYS A 137 14.03 15.98 -2.85
CA LYS A 137 13.81 15.95 -1.42
C LYS A 137 15.13 16.22 -0.72
N ASP A 138 15.17 17.11 0.26
CA ASP A 138 16.36 17.42 1.06
C ASP A 138 17.62 17.75 0.23
N ASP A 139 17.48 18.55 -0.81
CA ASP A 139 18.55 18.94 -1.74
C ASP A 139 19.18 17.74 -2.49
N VAL A 140 18.43 16.64 -2.63
CA VAL A 140 18.81 15.42 -3.35
C VAL A 140 17.78 15.11 -4.44
N LEU A 141 18.26 14.82 -5.65
CA LEU A 141 17.45 14.25 -6.71
C LEU A 141 17.22 12.76 -6.43
N CYS A 142 16.01 12.40 -6.05
CA CYS A 142 15.59 11.02 -5.81
C CYS A 142 15.01 10.41 -7.10
N ILE A 143 15.60 9.33 -7.56
CA ILE A 143 15.23 8.63 -8.80
C ILE A 143 14.63 7.28 -8.42
N PRO A 144 13.31 7.06 -8.58
CA PRO A 144 12.69 5.77 -8.29
C PRO A 144 13.30 4.64 -9.12
N THR A 145 13.72 3.57 -8.46
CA THR A 145 14.40 2.44 -9.09
C THR A 145 13.92 1.10 -8.56
N ALA A 146 14.09 0.06 -9.37
CA ALA A 146 14.14 -1.32 -8.95
C ALA A 146 15.56 -1.69 -8.51
N PHE A 147 15.70 -2.69 -7.61
CA PHE A 147 16.99 -3.19 -7.16
C PHE A 147 17.06 -4.71 -7.26
N VAL A 148 18.06 -5.20 -7.97
CA VAL A 148 18.26 -6.64 -8.21
C VAL A 148 19.70 -7.06 -7.91
N SER A 149 19.89 -8.35 -7.61
CA SER A 149 21.20 -8.97 -7.43
C SER A 149 21.95 -9.06 -8.76
N TYR A 150 23.22 -9.47 -8.71
CA TYR A 150 24.04 -9.75 -9.89
C TYR A 150 23.40 -10.80 -10.82
N THR A 151 22.71 -11.77 -10.27
CA THR A 151 22.01 -12.85 -10.99
C THR A 151 20.56 -12.51 -11.33
N GLY A 152 20.06 -11.33 -10.92
CA GLY A 152 18.74 -10.80 -11.31
C GLY A 152 17.60 -11.12 -10.36
N GLU A 153 17.88 -11.68 -9.16
CA GLU A 153 16.87 -11.80 -8.13
C GLU A 153 16.50 -10.43 -7.58
N ALA A 154 15.21 -10.23 -7.29
CA ALA A 154 14.74 -9.00 -6.68
C ALA A 154 15.30 -8.84 -5.26
N LEU A 155 15.92 -7.70 -4.98
CA LEU A 155 16.39 -7.30 -3.65
C LEU A 155 15.54 -6.14 -3.08
N ASP A 156 14.44 -5.83 -3.73
CA ASP A 156 13.48 -4.81 -3.37
C ASP A 156 12.04 -5.35 -3.44
N LYS A 157 11.08 -4.51 -3.06
CA LYS A 157 9.66 -4.83 -3.13
C LYS A 157 9.00 -4.34 -4.43
N LYS A 158 9.61 -3.39 -5.15
CA LYS A 158 9.06 -2.80 -6.37
C LYS A 158 9.17 -3.73 -7.58
N THR A 159 10.26 -4.47 -7.72
CA THR A 159 10.45 -5.40 -8.84
C THR A 159 9.35 -6.47 -8.93
N PRO A 160 9.02 -7.22 -7.85
CA PRO A 160 7.91 -8.16 -7.89
C PRO A 160 6.56 -7.47 -8.09
N LEU A 161 6.35 -6.26 -7.56
CA LEU A 161 5.13 -5.49 -7.77
C LEU A 161 4.93 -5.18 -9.27
N LEU A 162 5.93 -4.59 -9.93
CA LEU A 162 5.85 -4.26 -11.37
C LEU A 162 5.63 -5.51 -12.23
N ARG A 163 6.28 -6.63 -11.89
CA ARG A 163 6.05 -7.92 -12.57
C ARG A 163 4.62 -8.39 -12.41
N SER A 164 4.03 -8.25 -11.23
CA SER A 164 2.64 -8.64 -10.96
C SER A 164 1.63 -7.77 -11.73
N MET A 165 1.88 -6.45 -11.80
CA MET A 165 1.07 -5.50 -12.58
C MET A 165 1.07 -5.87 -14.07
N ASN A 166 2.24 -6.16 -14.64
CA ASN A 166 2.36 -6.61 -16.04
C ASN A 166 1.65 -7.94 -16.28
N ALA A 167 1.79 -8.89 -15.36
CA ALA A 167 1.12 -10.19 -15.48
C ALA A 167 -0.41 -10.02 -15.50
N LEU A 168 -0.96 -9.18 -14.62
CA LEU A 168 -2.38 -8.87 -14.56
C LEU A 168 -2.84 -8.15 -15.83
N SER A 169 -2.13 -7.10 -16.25
CA SER A 169 -2.43 -6.34 -17.47
C SER A 169 -2.57 -7.25 -18.68
N ASN A 170 -1.59 -8.15 -18.90
CA ASN A 170 -1.60 -9.08 -20.02
C ASN A 170 -2.83 -10.00 -20.02
N GLN A 171 -3.27 -10.48 -18.87
CA GLN A 171 -4.45 -11.34 -18.78
C GLN A 171 -5.75 -10.53 -18.91
N ALA A 172 -5.82 -9.34 -18.33
CA ALA A 172 -6.98 -8.46 -18.46
C ALA A 172 -7.20 -8.03 -19.91
N ILE A 173 -6.15 -7.64 -20.64
CA ILE A 173 -6.21 -7.35 -22.09
C ILE A 173 -6.75 -8.54 -22.88
N ARG A 174 -6.28 -9.75 -22.57
CA ARG A 174 -6.77 -10.98 -23.22
C ARG A 174 -8.28 -11.17 -23.00
N ILE A 175 -8.78 -10.90 -21.80
CA ILE A 175 -10.22 -10.96 -21.49
C ILE A 175 -10.98 -9.85 -22.22
N LEU A 176 -10.49 -8.61 -22.21
CA LEU A 176 -11.14 -7.47 -22.88
C LEU A 176 -11.28 -7.69 -24.39
N LYS A 177 -10.32 -8.37 -25.04
CA LYS A 177 -10.42 -8.76 -26.44
C LYS A 177 -11.59 -9.70 -26.72
N LEU A 178 -12.02 -10.53 -25.77
CA LEU A 178 -13.23 -11.36 -25.90
C LEU A 178 -14.52 -10.52 -25.93
N PHE A 179 -14.48 -9.34 -25.34
CA PHE A 179 -15.54 -8.32 -25.38
C PHE A 179 -15.42 -7.36 -26.58
N GLY A 180 -14.47 -7.61 -27.50
CA GLY A 180 -14.24 -6.74 -28.66
C GLY A 180 -13.52 -5.44 -28.36
N LYS A 181 -12.91 -5.30 -27.18
CA LYS A 181 -12.15 -4.10 -26.78
C LYS A 181 -10.67 -4.31 -27.06
N ASP A 182 -10.07 -3.40 -27.80
CA ASP A 182 -8.63 -3.37 -28.05
C ASP A 182 -8.01 -2.26 -27.20
N VAL A 183 -7.25 -2.64 -26.18
CA VAL A 183 -6.60 -1.74 -25.24
C VAL A 183 -5.12 -2.08 -25.14
N ASP A 184 -4.27 -1.08 -25.05
CA ASP A 184 -2.81 -1.25 -24.98
C ASP A 184 -2.37 -1.72 -23.58
N TYR A 185 -3.07 -1.28 -22.52
CA TYR A 185 -2.67 -1.51 -21.14
C TYR A 185 -3.86 -1.49 -20.16
N VAL A 186 -3.78 -2.30 -19.11
CA VAL A 186 -4.67 -2.27 -17.94
C VAL A 186 -3.83 -1.99 -16.70
N SER A 187 -4.14 -0.90 -16.00
CA SER A 187 -3.50 -0.53 -14.75
C SER A 187 -4.24 -1.12 -13.56
N THR A 188 -3.51 -1.55 -12.53
CA THR A 188 -4.07 -1.63 -11.19
C THR A 188 -3.90 -0.29 -10.49
N THR A 189 -4.87 0.09 -9.68
CA THR A 189 -4.90 1.34 -8.93
C THR A 189 -5.05 1.08 -7.45
N VAL A 190 -4.43 1.94 -6.63
CA VAL A 190 -4.48 1.85 -5.17
C VAL A 190 -4.68 3.23 -4.56
N GLY A 191 -5.58 3.32 -3.58
CA GLY A 191 -5.72 4.45 -2.68
C GLY A 191 -5.44 3.98 -1.25
N PRO A 192 -4.24 4.23 -0.70
CA PRO A 192 -3.89 3.82 0.65
C PRO A 192 -4.43 4.81 1.67
N GLU A 193 -5.08 4.33 2.72
CA GLU A 193 -5.51 5.12 3.88
C GLU A 193 -4.50 4.91 5.01
N GLN A 194 -3.70 5.92 5.34
CA GLN A 194 -2.63 5.80 6.34
C GLN A 194 -3.11 6.25 7.71
N GLU A 195 -3.35 5.30 8.60
CA GLU A 195 -3.56 5.60 10.01
C GLU A 195 -2.22 5.71 10.77
N TYR A 196 -2.18 6.55 11.80
CA TYR A 196 -0.99 6.80 12.61
C TYR A 196 -1.34 7.45 13.95
N PHE A 197 -0.41 7.36 14.93
CA PHE A 197 -0.54 8.06 16.20
C PHE A 197 0.43 9.24 16.29
N LEU A 198 -0.01 10.33 16.90
CA LEU A 198 0.83 11.47 17.28
C LEU A 198 0.85 11.63 18.80
N ILE A 199 2.02 11.46 19.40
CA ILE A 199 2.22 11.64 20.83
C ILE A 199 3.21 12.76 21.09
N LYS A 200 3.20 13.33 22.28
CA LYS A 200 4.18 14.35 22.65
C LYS A 200 5.59 13.75 22.66
N LYS A 201 6.53 14.53 22.15
CA LYS A 201 7.94 14.13 22.08
C LYS A 201 8.54 13.87 23.47
N GLU A 202 8.19 14.70 24.47
CA GLU A 202 8.63 14.54 25.86
C GLU A 202 8.18 13.22 26.47
N ASP A 203 6.93 12.78 26.21
CA ASP A 203 6.40 11.51 26.68
C ASP A 203 7.09 10.32 26.00
N TYR A 204 7.38 10.44 24.70
CA TYR A 204 8.11 9.43 23.94
C TYR A 204 9.54 9.26 24.48
N GLU A 205 10.27 10.36 24.67
CA GLU A 205 11.66 10.35 25.17
C GLU A 205 11.79 9.83 26.61
N ALA A 206 10.74 9.95 27.41
CA ALA A 206 10.69 9.40 28.77
C ALA A 206 10.47 7.86 28.79
N ARG A 207 10.18 7.22 27.65
CA ARG A 207 9.76 5.80 27.59
C ARG A 207 10.66 4.95 26.68
N GLN A 208 11.51 4.12 27.29
CA GLN A 208 12.40 3.21 26.56
C GLN A 208 11.64 2.18 25.71
N ASP A 209 10.48 1.70 26.14
CA ASP A 209 9.67 0.75 25.40
C ASP A 209 9.14 1.39 24.08
N LEU A 210 8.67 2.63 24.11
CA LEU A 210 8.28 3.35 22.90
C LEU A 210 9.46 3.58 21.94
N ILE A 211 10.64 3.99 22.48
CA ILE A 211 11.84 4.23 21.69
C ILE A 211 12.32 2.95 21.00
N LEU A 212 12.40 1.84 21.74
CA LEU A 212 12.99 0.59 21.25
C LEU A 212 12.04 -0.25 20.42
N THR A 213 10.72 -0.20 20.70
CA THR A 213 9.75 -1.10 20.07
C THR A 213 8.60 -0.41 19.34
N GLY A 214 8.46 0.91 19.46
CA GLY A 214 7.34 1.66 18.89
C GLY A 214 6.01 1.45 19.63
N ARG A 215 5.99 0.70 20.76
CA ARG A 215 4.80 0.40 21.54
C ARG A 215 5.08 0.38 23.04
N THR A 216 4.04 0.58 23.85
CA THR A 216 4.12 0.40 25.28
C THR A 216 4.11 -1.10 25.64
N LEU A 217 5.02 -1.54 26.51
CA LEU A 217 5.12 -2.93 26.99
C LEU A 217 4.64 -3.10 28.43
N PHE A 218 4.60 -2.01 29.21
CA PHE A 218 4.24 -1.99 30.63
C PHE A 218 3.66 -0.63 31.01
N GLY A 219 3.08 -0.54 32.19
CA GLY A 219 2.49 0.65 32.75
C GLY A 219 0.98 0.54 32.94
N ALA A 220 0.38 1.52 33.58
CA ALA A 220 -1.06 1.60 33.74
C ALA A 220 -1.73 2.00 32.40
N PRO A 221 -2.94 1.51 32.10
CA PRO A 221 -3.73 2.04 30.98
C PRO A 221 -4.05 3.52 31.19
N SER A 222 -4.31 4.23 30.08
CA SER A 222 -4.77 5.61 30.12
C SER A 222 -6.05 5.74 30.97
N ALA A 223 -6.15 6.82 31.74
CA ALA A 223 -7.37 7.15 32.48
C ALA A 223 -8.57 7.42 31.55
N LYS A 224 -8.32 7.83 30.31
CA LYS A 224 -9.31 8.02 29.26
C LYS A 224 -8.98 7.05 28.12
N GLY A 225 -9.97 6.25 27.73
CA GLY A 225 -9.91 5.34 26.57
C GLY A 225 -10.55 5.98 25.34
N GLN A 226 -11.34 5.20 24.64
CA GLN A 226 -12.06 5.61 23.42
C GLN A 226 -13.59 5.56 23.61
N GLU A 227 -14.06 5.88 24.81
CA GLU A 227 -15.47 5.85 25.18
C GLU A 227 -16.29 6.74 24.22
N LEU A 228 -17.40 6.19 23.73
CA LEU A 228 -18.33 6.84 22.79
C LEU A 228 -17.67 7.34 21.49
N GLU A 229 -16.47 6.87 21.18
CA GLU A 229 -15.70 7.28 19.99
C GLU A 229 -15.51 8.81 19.90
N GLU A 230 -15.39 9.47 21.05
CA GLU A 230 -15.36 10.93 21.20
C GLU A 230 -14.22 11.56 20.39
N HIS A 231 -13.07 10.89 20.28
CA HIS A 231 -11.94 11.42 19.53
C HIS A 231 -12.23 11.48 18.02
N TYR A 232 -12.88 10.46 17.47
CA TYR A 232 -13.24 10.39 16.04
C TYR A 232 -14.15 11.57 15.63
N PHE A 233 -15.14 11.89 16.43
CA PHE A 233 -16.08 13.00 16.19
C PHE A 233 -15.58 14.34 16.76
N GLY A 234 -14.39 14.37 17.35
CA GLY A 234 -13.81 15.56 17.97
C GLY A 234 -13.14 16.51 16.96
N VAL A 235 -12.85 17.71 17.40
CA VAL A 235 -12.06 18.68 16.63
C VAL A 235 -10.58 18.31 16.65
N ILE A 236 -9.87 18.58 15.55
CA ILE A 236 -8.42 18.40 15.47
C ILE A 236 -7.75 19.48 16.35
N ARG A 237 -6.86 19.07 17.24
CA ARG A 237 -6.13 19.99 18.14
C ARG A 237 -5.23 20.93 17.35
N PRO A 238 -4.99 22.17 17.83
CA PRO A 238 -4.21 23.18 17.09
C PRO A 238 -2.81 22.72 16.67
N GLU A 239 -2.06 22.06 17.56
CA GLU A 239 -0.72 21.53 17.27
C GLU A 239 -0.73 20.42 16.20
N VAL A 240 -1.74 19.54 16.26
CA VAL A 240 -1.94 18.49 15.27
C VAL A 240 -2.37 19.10 13.93
N SER A 241 -3.25 20.09 13.95
CA SER A 241 -3.69 20.82 12.75
C SER A 241 -2.51 21.53 12.06
N ALA A 242 -1.59 22.11 12.83
CA ALA A 242 -0.39 22.75 12.30
C ALA A 242 0.56 21.74 11.65
N PHE A 243 0.80 20.59 12.31
CA PHE A 243 1.53 19.48 11.74
C PHE A 243 0.90 18.97 10.43
N MET A 244 -0.41 18.68 10.44
CA MET A 244 -1.13 18.19 9.26
C MET A 244 -1.08 19.18 8.09
N LYS A 245 -1.09 20.49 8.39
CA LYS A 245 -0.97 21.53 7.36
C LYS A 245 0.39 21.51 6.68
N GLU A 246 1.49 21.47 7.43
CA GLU A 246 2.84 21.40 6.85
C GLU A 246 3.03 20.07 6.10
N LEU A 247 2.50 18.97 6.65
CA LEU A 247 2.55 17.67 5.99
C LEU A 247 1.86 17.71 4.62
N ASP A 248 0.65 18.26 4.52
CA ASP A 248 -0.05 18.42 3.23
C ASP A 248 0.78 19.24 2.25
N GLU A 249 1.31 20.39 2.68
CA GLU A 249 2.10 21.30 1.82
C GLU A 249 3.37 20.62 1.28
N GLU A 250 4.09 19.86 2.09
CA GLU A 250 5.29 19.12 1.65
C GLU A 250 4.93 17.93 0.75
N LEU A 251 3.84 17.20 1.07
CA LEU A 251 3.35 16.11 0.23
C LEU A 251 2.88 16.61 -1.14
N TRP A 252 2.15 17.72 -1.21
CA TRP A 252 1.74 18.33 -2.48
C TRP A 252 2.94 18.76 -3.32
N LYS A 253 3.99 19.33 -2.73
CA LYS A 253 5.24 19.65 -3.47
C LYS A 253 5.86 18.40 -4.10
N LEU A 254 5.79 17.26 -3.39
CA LEU A 254 6.27 15.96 -3.86
C LEU A 254 5.27 15.21 -4.76
N GLY A 255 4.17 15.85 -5.16
CA GLY A 255 3.18 15.28 -6.07
C GLY A 255 2.23 14.27 -5.43
N VAL A 256 2.31 14.06 -4.11
CA VAL A 256 1.38 13.19 -3.39
C VAL A 256 0.03 13.89 -3.25
N PRO A 257 -1.07 13.33 -3.79
CA PRO A 257 -2.38 13.98 -3.78
C PRO A 257 -3.12 13.79 -2.45
N ALA A 258 -2.49 14.20 -1.32
CA ALA A 258 -3.11 14.16 0.00
C ALA A 258 -4.44 14.93 -0.01
N LYS A 259 -5.53 14.26 0.39
CA LYS A 259 -6.89 14.79 0.22
C LYS A 259 -7.66 14.90 1.52
N THR A 260 -7.69 13.84 2.31
CA THR A 260 -8.50 13.73 3.52
C THR A 260 -7.61 13.52 4.73
N LYS A 261 -7.94 14.21 5.82
CA LYS A 261 -7.29 14.06 7.13
C LYS A 261 -8.32 14.25 8.22
N HIS A 262 -8.28 13.40 9.23
CA HIS A 262 -9.21 13.46 10.36
C HIS A 262 -8.64 12.73 11.59
N ASN A 263 -9.35 12.85 12.71
CA ASN A 263 -9.09 12.04 13.89
C ASN A 263 -9.63 10.62 13.69
N GLU A 264 -8.91 9.63 14.21
CA GLU A 264 -9.34 8.25 14.33
C GLU A 264 -9.88 7.94 15.72
N VAL A 265 -10.37 6.70 15.94
CA VAL A 265 -11.13 6.30 17.13
C VAL A 265 -10.28 6.35 18.40
N ALA A 266 -9.04 5.88 18.35
CA ALA A 266 -8.19 5.89 19.54
C ALA A 266 -7.68 7.32 19.87
N PRO A 267 -7.50 7.64 21.14
CA PRO A 267 -6.88 8.90 21.53
C PRO A 267 -5.51 9.10 20.85
N CYS A 268 -5.29 10.28 20.29
CA CYS A 268 -4.07 10.65 19.55
C CYS A 268 -3.87 9.89 18.23
N GLN A 269 -4.88 9.19 17.72
CA GLN A 269 -4.85 8.53 16.43
C GLN A 269 -5.46 9.42 15.35
N HIS A 270 -4.89 9.38 14.15
CA HIS A 270 -5.28 10.20 13.01
C HIS A 270 -5.13 9.38 11.72
N GLU A 271 -5.77 9.85 10.65
CA GLU A 271 -5.67 9.27 9.32
C GLU A 271 -5.36 10.33 8.27
N LEU A 272 -4.63 9.91 7.23
CA LEU A 272 -4.45 10.63 5.98
C LEU A 272 -4.78 9.71 4.82
N ALA A 273 -5.69 10.14 3.94
CA ALA A 273 -6.06 9.44 2.72
C ALA A 273 -5.77 10.30 1.48
N PRO A 274 -4.92 9.83 0.55
CA PRO A 274 -4.70 10.48 -0.74
C PRO A 274 -5.79 10.10 -1.76
N ILE A 275 -5.82 10.81 -2.89
CA ILE A 275 -6.49 10.31 -4.09
C ILE A 275 -5.70 9.11 -4.61
N PHE A 276 -6.39 8.10 -5.14
CA PHE A 276 -5.76 6.91 -5.70
C PHE A 276 -4.91 7.22 -6.94
N ASP A 277 -3.92 6.35 -7.19
CA ASP A 277 -3.09 6.39 -8.39
C ASP A 277 -2.78 4.95 -8.86
N THR A 278 -2.01 4.81 -9.93
CA THR A 278 -1.44 3.50 -10.32
C THR A 278 -0.69 2.89 -9.15
N THR A 279 -0.79 1.57 -9.00
CA THR A 279 -0.35 0.89 -7.77
C THR A 279 1.10 1.20 -7.39
N ASN A 280 2.04 1.20 -8.35
CA ASN A 280 3.46 1.51 -8.07
C ASN A 280 3.66 2.96 -7.60
N VAL A 281 2.99 3.93 -8.23
CA VAL A 281 3.07 5.35 -7.85
C VAL A 281 2.42 5.58 -6.48
N ALA A 282 1.22 5.02 -6.27
CA ALA A 282 0.51 5.13 -4.99
C ALA A 282 1.32 4.58 -3.81
N ILE A 283 2.06 3.48 -4.01
CA ILE A 283 2.91 2.90 -2.98
C ILE A 283 4.16 3.75 -2.74
N ASP A 284 4.82 4.25 -3.77
CA ASP A 284 5.92 5.20 -3.63
C ASP A 284 5.47 6.45 -2.85
N HIS A 285 4.31 7.01 -3.18
CA HIS A 285 3.69 8.12 -2.47
C HIS A 285 3.39 7.80 -1.00
N ASN A 286 2.92 6.58 -0.71
CA ASN A 286 2.67 6.17 0.67
C ASN A 286 3.97 6.07 1.49
N LEU A 287 5.06 5.56 0.91
CA LEU A 287 6.35 5.51 1.59
C LEU A 287 6.92 6.92 1.86
N LEU A 288 6.78 7.84 0.91
CA LEU A 288 7.11 9.25 1.12
C LEU A 288 6.25 9.87 2.22
N THR A 289 4.95 9.57 2.25
CA THR A 289 4.04 10.03 3.30
C THR A 289 4.50 9.56 4.67
N MET A 290 4.83 8.27 4.82
CA MET A 290 5.32 7.69 6.08
C MET A 290 6.64 8.34 6.55
N GLU A 291 7.54 8.62 5.63
CA GLU A 291 8.80 9.29 5.90
C GLU A 291 8.57 10.75 6.35
N MET A 292 7.75 11.49 5.58
CA MET A 292 7.46 12.90 5.87
C MET A 292 6.71 13.07 7.19
N MET A 293 5.80 12.17 7.56
CA MET A 293 5.15 12.16 8.87
C MET A 293 6.17 12.12 10.02
N LYS A 294 7.16 11.23 9.93
CA LYS A 294 8.23 11.11 10.96
C LYS A 294 9.15 12.31 10.98
N LYS A 295 9.41 12.92 9.83
CA LYS A 295 10.31 14.07 9.68
C LYS A 295 9.70 15.36 10.17
N ILE A 296 8.40 15.57 9.94
CA ILE A 296 7.72 16.84 10.28
C ILE A 296 7.22 16.84 11.73
N ALA A 297 6.75 15.72 12.27
CA ALA A 297 6.19 15.67 13.63
C ALA A 297 7.10 16.30 14.71
N PRO A 298 8.43 16.08 14.73
CA PRO A 298 9.31 16.67 15.73
C PRO A 298 9.35 18.20 15.74
N LYS A 299 9.06 18.86 14.61
CA LYS A 299 9.01 20.32 14.51
C LYS A 299 7.88 20.92 15.35
N TYR A 300 6.85 20.12 15.63
CA TYR A 300 5.67 20.47 16.41
C TYR A 300 5.70 19.88 17.83
N GLY A 301 6.85 19.37 18.29
CA GLY A 301 6.97 18.72 19.60
C GLY A 301 6.23 17.38 19.67
N LEU A 302 6.00 16.74 18.52
CA LEU A 302 5.29 15.47 18.38
C LEU A 302 6.22 14.37 17.88
N VAL A 303 5.81 13.10 18.07
CA VAL A 303 6.40 11.92 17.45
C VAL A 303 5.29 11.14 16.77
N CYS A 304 5.52 10.79 15.50
CA CYS A 304 4.60 9.95 14.73
C CYS A 304 4.94 8.47 14.94
N LEU A 305 4.00 7.71 15.51
CA LEU A 305 4.10 6.27 15.67
C LEU A 305 3.32 5.60 14.54
N GLN A 306 4.00 4.75 13.80
CA GLN A 306 3.43 3.93 12.71
C GLN A 306 3.35 2.45 13.09
N HIS A 307 3.57 2.11 14.36
CA HIS A 307 3.34 0.76 14.86
C HIS A 307 1.83 0.46 14.85
N GLU A 308 1.46 -0.75 14.46
CA GLU A 308 0.06 -1.16 14.29
C GLU A 308 -0.73 -1.19 15.60
N LYS A 309 -0.07 -1.43 16.73
CA LYS A 309 -0.70 -1.48 18.06
C LYS A 309 0.22 -0.84 19.10
N PRO A 310 0.38 0.49 19.10
CA PRO A 310 1.29 1.16 20.03
C PRO A 310 0.76 1.13 21.48
N PHE A 311 -0.56 1.05 21.65
CA PHE A 311 -1.20 1.08 22.96
C PHE A 311 -2.21 -0.05 23.11
N GLU A 312 -2.11 -0.81 24.21
CA GLU A 312 -3.03 -1.89 24.54
C GLU A 312 -4.41 -1.33 24.94
N GLY A 313 -5.49 -2.05 24.59
CA GLY A 313 -6.86 -1.72 25.01
C GLY A 313 -7.59 -0.67 24.16
N VAL A 314 -6.91 -0.02 23.20
CA VAL A 314 -7.52 0.92 22.24
C VAL A 314 -7.30 0.47 20.81
N ASN A 315 -7.90 1.13 19.81
CA ASN A 315 -7.68 0.84 18.39
C ASN A 315 -6.20 0.80 18.03
N GLY A 316 -5.86 -0.06 17.09
CA GLY A 316 -4.59 -0.05 16.38
C GLY A 316 -4.71 0.70 15.04
N SER A 317 -3.58 0.89 14.38
CA SER A 317 -3.50 1.58 13.09
C SER A 317 -3.31 0.60 11.94
N GLY A 318 -4.16 0.71 10.94
CA GLY A 318 -4.08 0.00 9.67
C GLY A 318 -3.63 0.88 8.51
N LYS A 319 -3.63 0.26 7.35
CA LYS A 319 -3.41 0.90 6.07
C LYS A 319 -4.38 0.26 5.07
N HIS A 320 -5.59 0.80 5.00
CA HIS A 320 -6.60 0.24 4.12
C HIS A 320 -6.16 0.40 2.66
N ASN A 321 -6.15 -0.71 1.93
CA ASN A 321 -5.68 -0.78 0.55
C ASN A 321 -6.89 -0.82 -0.39
N ASN A 322 -7.32 0.35 -0.87
CA ASN A 322 -8.41 0.48 -1.85
C ASN A 322 -7.89 0.14 -3.24
N TRP A 323 -8.14 -1.08 -3.71
CA TRP A 323 -7.61 -1.64 -4.94
C TRP A 323 -8.66 -1.76 -6.04
N SER A 324 -8.31 -1.40 -7.27
CA SER A 324 -9.13 -1.59 -8.47
C SER A 324 -8.28 -1.88 -9.71
N MET A 325 -8.95 -2.07 -10.85
CA MET A 325 -8.35 -2.26 -12.18
C MET A 325 -9.03 -1.34 -13.19
N SER A 326 -8.27 -0.66 -14.04
CA SER A 326 -8.82 0.23 -15.06
C SER A 326 -8.03 0.21 -16.36
N THR A 327 -8.76 0.46 -17.46
CA THR A 327 -8.19 0.94 -18.71
C THR A 327 -8.06 2.47 -18.65
N PRO A 328 -7.48 3.13 -19.64
CA PRO A 328 -7.48 4.60 -19.71
C PRO A 328 -8.88 5.23 -19.71
N THR A 329 -9.93 4.47 -20.04
CA THR A 329 -11.28 4.99 -20.28
C THR A 329 -12.36 4.43 -19.35
N GLU A 330 -12.09 3.33 -18.64
CA GLU A 330 -13.09 2.68 -17.79
C GLU A 330 -12.47 1.95 -16.59
N ASN A 331 -13.21 1.88 -15.49
CA ASN A 331 -12.91 1.02 -14.36
C ASN A 331 -13.54 -0.36 -14.61
N LEU A 332 -12.75 -1.43 -14.55
CA LEU A 332 -13.22 -2.80 -14.82
C LEU A 332 -14.03 -3.41 -13.66
N LEU A 333 -14.00 -2.77 -12.50
CA LEU A 333 -14.79 -3.13 -11.32
C LEU A 333 -15.96 -2.15 -11.10
N ASP A 334 -16.35 -1.37 -12.11
CA ASP A 334 -17.57 -0.58 -12.07
C ASP A 334 -18.77 -1.44 -12.50
N PRO A 335 -19.73 -1.72 -11.60
CA PRO A 335 -20.91 -2.51 -11.92
C PRO A 335 -21.86 -1.83 -12.91
N GLY A 336 -21.81 -0.49 -13.01
CA GLY A 336 -22.79 0.31 -13.72
C GLY A 336 -24.16 0.31 -13.05
N ASP A 337 -25.17 0.79 -13.78
CA ASP A 337 -26.55 0.87 -13.26
C ASP A 337 -27.26 -0.50 -13.20
N THR A 338 -26.82 -1.47 -13.99
CA THR A 338 -27.40 -2.82 -14.10
C THR A 338 -26.33 -3.90 -13.99
N PRO A 339 -25.85 -4.20 -12.77
CA PRO A 339 -24.75 -5.15 -12.54
C PRO A 339 -24.95 -6.52 -13.18
N MET A 340 -26.19 -7.05 -13.16
CA MET A 340 -26.55 -8.35 -13.73
C MET A 340 -26.36 -8.41 -15.26
N GLU A 341 -26.46 -7.29 -15.96
CA GLU A 341 -26.29 -7.20 -17.41
C GLU A 341 -24.84 -6.90 -17.82
N ASN A 342 -24.01 -6.44 -16.88
CA ASN A 342 -22.62 -6.08 -17.12
C ASN A 342 -21.70 -7.30 -17.03
N LEU A 343 -21.72 -8.13 -18.08
CA LEU A 343 -20.95 -9.38 -18.12
C LEU A 343 -19.44 -9.16 -18.00
N GLN A 344 -18.90 -8.07 -18.51
CA GLN A 344 -17.48 -7.74 -18.35
C GLN A 344 -17.14 -7.58 -16.88
N PHE A 345 -17.90 -6.74 -16.16
CA PHE A 345 -17.75 -6.55 -14.73
C PHE A 345 -17.84 -7.88 -13.97
N LEU A 346 -18.88 -8.69 -14.25
CA LEU A 346 -19.09 -9.97 -13.57
C LEU A 346 -17.91 -10.95 -13.76
N VAL A 347 -17.27 -10.97 -14.92
CA VAL A 347 -16.07 -11.80 -15.16
C VAL A 347 -14.90 -11.34 -14.31
N PHE A 348 -14.63 -10.04 -14.24
CA PHE A 348 -13.56 -9.49 -13.41
C PHE A 348 -13.87 -9.66 -11.93
N LEU A 349 -15.11 -9.42 -11.50
CA LEU A 349 -15.57 -9.63 -10.11
C LEU A 349 -15.35 -11.10 -9.69
N ALA A 350 -15.80 -12.06 -10.50
CA ALA A 350 -15.64 -13.48 -10.23
C ALA A 350 -14.17 -13.90 -10.12
N ALA A 351 -13.30 -13.35 -10.99
CA ALA A 351 -11.88 -13.62 -10.94
C ALA A 351 -11.23 -13.09 -9.64
N VAL A 352 -11.64 -11.91 -9.17
CA VAL A 352 -11.15 -11.36 -7.90
C VAL A 352 -11.62 -12.19 -6.71
N ILE A 353 -12.91 -12.52 -6.64
CA ILE A 353 -13.47 -13.33 -5.55
C ILE A 353 -12.75 -14.68 -5.48
N LYS A 354 -12.63 -15.37 -6.60
CA LYS A 354 -11.94 -16.65 -6.65
C LYS A 354 -10.46 -16.55 -6.28
N ALA A 355 -9.77 -15.50 -6.73
CA ALA A 355 -8.37 -15.27 -6.39
C ALA A 355 -8.17 -15.08 -4.88
N VAL A 356 -9.05 -14.30 -4.25
CA VAL A 356 -8.98 -14.05 -2.79
C VAL A 356 -9.31 -15.30 -1.99
N ASP A 357 -10.27 -16.11 -2.43
CA ASP A 357 -10.63 -17.38 -1.79
C ASP A 357 -9.50 -18.42 -1.92
N GLU A 358 -9.01 -18.68 -3.15
CA GLU A 358 -7.99 -19.70 -3.41
C GLU A 358 -6.62 -19.36 -2.79
N TYR A 359 -6.27 -18.05 -2.70
CA TYR A 359 -4.98 -17.57 -2.20
C TYR A 359 -5.09 -16.76 -0.90
N ALA A 360 -6.13 -17.03 -0.09
CA ALA A 360 -6.35 -16.37 1.19
C ALA A 360 -5.16 -16.50 2.15
N ASP A 361 -4.49 -17.66 2.14
CA ASP A 361 -3.30 -17.92 2.95
C ASP A 361 -2.09 -17.07 2.55
N LEU A 362 -1.87 -16.86 1.24
CA LEU A 362 -0.81 -15.98 0.73
C LEU A 362 -1.12 -14.51 1.02
N LEU A 363 -2.36 -14.09 0.81
CA LEU A 363 -2.80 -12.74 1.16
C LEU A 363 -2.65 -12.47 2.66
N ARG A 364 -3.02 -13.43 3.51
CA ARG A 364 -2.80 -13.32 4.96
C ARG A 364 -1.31 -13.25 5.31
N THR A 365 -0.49 -14.04 4.64
CA THR A 365 0.97 -14.05 4.85
C THR A 365 1.60 -12.70 4.49
N SER A 366 1.11 -12.02 3.45
CA SER A 366 1.64 -10.73 3.01
C SER A 366 1.46 -9.59 4.02
N VAL A 367 0.61 -9.78 5.02
CA VAL A 367 0.31 -8.82 6.08
C VAL A 367 0.55 -9.39 7.48
N ALA A 368 1.34 -10.46 7.57
CA ALA A 368 1.63 -11.19 8.80
C ALA A 368 2.88 -10.65 9.48
N THR A 369 2.75 -9.54 10.20
CA THR A 369 3.80 -8.99 11.06
C THR A 369 3.41 -9.11 12.53
N PRO A 370 4.37 -9.20 13.46
CA PRO A 370 4.06 -9.24 14.90
C PRO A 370 3.20 -8.05 15.36
N GLY A 371 3.47 -6.84 14.84
CA GLY A 371 2.69 -5.65 15.15
C GLY A 371 1.24 -5.77 14.67
N ASN A 372 1.06 -6.21 13.45
CA ASN A 372 -0.27 -6.35 12.84
C ASN A 372 -1.07 -7.51 13.47
N ASP A 373 -0.41 -8.59 13.87
CA ASP A 373 -1.07 -9.71 14.60
C ASP A 373 -1.61 -9.27 15.97
N HIS A 374 -1.02 -8.25 16.60
CA HIS A 374 -1.59 -7.61 17.79
C HIS A 374 -2.81 -6.74 17.50
N ARG A 375 -2.91 -6.19 16.29
CA ARG A 375 -4.02 -5.33 15.85
C ARG A 375 -5.22 -6.15 15.40
N LEU A 376 -5.01 -7.17 14.55
CA LEU A 376 -6.09 -7.91 13.90
C LEU A 376 -7.02 -8.61 14.90
N GLY A 377 -8.34 -8.52 14.64
CA GLY A 377 -9.38 -9.12 15.46
C GLY A 377 -9.69 -8.37 16.75
N ALA A 378 -9.15 -7.16 16.94
CA ALA A 378 -9.42 -6.31 18.09
C ALA A 378 -9.95 -4.94 17.65
N ASN A 379 -10.96 -4.43 18.35
CA ASN A 379 -11.64 -3.15 18.07
C ASN A 379 -12.18 -3.09 16.62
N GLU A 380 -11.82 -2.10 15.82
CA GLU A 380 -12.25 -1.93 14.43
C GLU A 380 -11.44 -2.75 13.41
N ALA A 381 -10.31 -3.33 13.82
CA ALA A 381 -9.50 -4.14 12.92
C ALA A 381 -10.26 -5.41 12.49
N PRO A 382 -10.17 -5.80 11.22
CA PRO A 382 -10.84 -7.00 10.74
C PRO A 382 -10.24 -8.26 11.40
N PRO A 383 -10.99 -9.38 11.40
CA PRO A 383 -10.46 -10.66 11.88
C PRO A 383 -9.27 -11.13 11.03
N ALA A 384 -8.41 -11.97 11.62
CA ALA A 384 -7.23 -12.50 10.94
C ALA A 384 -7.55 -13.52 9.83
N ILE A 385 -8.80 -13.94 9.69
CA ILE A 385 -9.28 -14.85 8.63
C ILE A 385 -9.88 -14.00 7.53
N ILE A 386 -9.41 -14.20 6.29
CA ILE A 386 -9.92 -13.47 5.12
C ILE A 386 -11.32 -13.95 4.76
N SER A 387 -12.24 -13.02 4.67
CA SER A 387 -13.59 -13.18 4.12
C SER A 387 -13.85 -12.02 3.15
N ILE A 388 -14.81 -12.23 2.24
CA ILE A 388 -15.18 -11.24 1.22
C ILE A 388 -16.58 -10.75 1.51
N PHE A 389 -16.78 -9.43 1.39
CA PHE A 389 -18.08 -8.79 1.42
C PHE A 389 -18.31 -8.04 0.10
N VAL A 390 -19.44 -8.28 -0.56
CA VAL A 390 -19.77 -7.66 -1.85
C VAL A 390 -20.97 -6.72 -1.78
N GLY A 391 -21.71 -6.71 -0.68
CA GLY A 391 -22.94 -5.97 -0.49
C GLY A 391 -24.17 -6.71 -0.97
N GLU A 392 -25.34 -6.30 -0.45
CA GLU A 392 -26.63 -7.00 -0.65
C GLU A 392 -27.01 -7.15 -2.14
N GLU A 393 -26.77 -6.11 -2.94
CA GLU A 393 -27.11 -6.12 -4.36
C GLU A 393 -26.30 -7.14 -5.16
N LEU A 394 -24.97 -7.11 -5.00
CA LEU A 394 -24.11 -8.05 -5.72
C LEU A 394 -24.25 -9.48 -5.18
N GLU A 395 -24.53 -9.67 -3.90
CA GLU A 395 -24.86 -10.97 -3.33
C GLU A 395 -26.12 -11.54 -4.00
N ALA A 396 -27.19 -10.75 -4.15
CA ALA A 396 -28.39 -11.16 -4.85
C ALA A 396 -28.15 -11.48 -6.36
N VAL A 397 -27.25 -10.73 -7.02
CA VAL A 397 -26.84 -11.00 -8.40
C VAL A 397 -26.10 -12.34 -8.48
N ILE A 398 -25.15 -12.59 -7.57
CA ILE A 398 -24.38 -13.82 -7.49
C ILE A 398 -25.30 -15.02 -7.26
N ASP A 399 -26.22 -14.92 -6.31
CA ASP A 399 -27.19 -15.98 -5.98
C ASP A 399 -28.13 -16.28 -7.16
N ALA A 400 -28.58 -15.24 -7.87
CA ALA A 400 -29.40 -15.42 -9.07
C ALA A 400 -28.65 -16.17 -10.17
N ILE A 401 -27.37 -15.84 -10.40
CA ILE A 401 -26.50 -16.53 -11.36
C ILE A 401 -26.24 -17.98 -10.93
N ALA A 402 -25.94 -18.20 -9.64
CA ALA A 402 -25.62 -19.54 -9.12
C ALA A 402 -26.82 -20.49 -9.13
N SER A 403 -28.02 -19.97 -8.91
CA SER A 403 -29.27 -20.75 -8.88
C SER A 403 -30.05 -20.76 -10.19
N ASP A 404 -29.55 -20.11 -11.24
CA ASP A 404 -30.25 -19.90 -12.54
C ASP A 404 -31.67 -19.33 -12.35
N SER A 405 -31.80 -18.37 -11.42
CA SER A 405 -33.07 -17.75 -11.05
C SER A 405 -33.17 -16.31 -11.56
N PRO A 406 -34.42 -15.79 -11.75
CA PRO A 406 -34.60 -14.40 -12.14
C PRO A 406 -34.07 -13.44 -11.08
N TYR A 407 -33.31 -12.43 -11.46
CA TYR A 407 -32.91 -11.32 -10.63
C TYR A 407 -34.02 -10.25 -10.60
N ALA A 408 -34.53 -9.94 -9.41
CA ALA A 408 -35.65 -9.00 -9.25
C ALA A 408 -35.26 -7.51 -9.31
N GLY A 409 -33.96 -7.22 -9.42
CA GLY A 409 -33.41 -5.86 -9.38
C GLY A 409 -33.27 -5.29 -7.95
N PRO A 410 -32.45 -4.24 -7.77
CA PRO A 410 -32.29 -3.61 -6.47
C PRO A 410 -33.53 -2.82 -6.08
N VAL A 411 -33.92 -2.88 -4.82
CA VAL A 411 -34.90 -1.96 -4.24
C VAL A 411 -34.20 -0.64 -3.96
N LYS A 412 -34.24 0.31 -4.91
CA LYS A 412 -33.71 1.66 -4.70
C LYS A 412 -34.51 2.37 -3.62
N MET A 413 -34.03 2.34 -2.38
CA MET A 413 -34.65 3.09 -1.28
C MET A 413 -34.14 4.54 -1.29
N LYS A 414 -35.09 5.49 -1.27
CA LYS A 414 -34.76 6.89 -1.00
C LYS A 414 -34.76 7.12 0.51
N MET A 415 -33.68 7.73 0.98
CA MET A 415 -33.57 8.21 2.35
C MET A 415 -34.29 9.56 2.45
N ASP A 416 -35.33 9.60 3.29
CA ASP A 416 -36.04 10.80 3.70
C ASP A 416 -35.78 11.02 5.20
N LEU A 417 -35.15 12.11 5.52
CA LEU A 417 -34.77 12.42 6.92
C LEU A 417 -35.90 13.08 7.70
N GLY A 418 -37.10 13.24 7.08
CA GLY A 418 -38.29 13.81 7.73
C GLY A 418 -38.17 15.32 8.01
N VAL A 419 -37.28 16.03 7.35
CA VAL A 419 -37.06 17.48 7.47
C VAL A 419 -37.10 18.12 6.10
N ASP A 420 -38.01 19.05 5.87
CA ASP A 420 -38.28 19.63 4.53
C ASP A 420 -37.06 20.32 3.88
N VAL A 421 -36.20 20.93 4.67
CA VAL A 421 -34.99 21.62 4.18
C VAL A 421 -33.83 20.70 3.85
N LEU A 422 -33.91 19.42 4.22
CA LEU A 422 -32.84 18.45 3.95
C LEU A 422 -33.11 17.71 2.62
N PRO A 423 -32.08 17.53 1.78
CA PRO A 423 -32.25 16.84 0.51
C PRO A 423 -32.57 15.36 0.73
N LYS A 424 -33.50 14.82 -0.10
CA LYS A 424 -33.73 13.39 -0.21
C LYS A 424 -32.69 12.79 -1.16
N PHE A 425 -32.02 11.72 -0.76
CA PHE A 425 -31.01 11.05 -1.56
C PHE A 425 -31.23 9.53 -1.60
N SER A 426 -30.68 8.88 -2.63
CA SER A 426 -30.72 7.42 -2.72
C SER A 426 -29.79 6.81 -1.68
N LYS A 427 -30.27 5.80 -0.95
CA LYS A 427 -29.42 4.99 -0.07
C LYS A 427 -28.42 4.21 -0.96
N ASP A 428 -27.16 4.21 -0.58
CA ASP A 428 -26.15 3.37 -1.22
C ASP A 428 -26.45 1.89 -0.89
N THR A 429 -26.37 1.02 -1.89
CA THR A 429 -26.59 -0.43 -1.74
C THR A 429 -25.34 -1.17 -1.25
N THR A 430 -24.18 -0.49 -1.29
CA THR A 430 -22.91 -1.00 -0.80
C THR A 430 -22.59 -0.42 0.57
N ASP A 431 -23.22 -0.96 1.64
CA ASP A 431 -22.81 -0.62 3.00
C ASP A 431 -21.42 -1.18 3.28
N ARG A 432 -20.53 -0.33 3.86
CA ARG A 432 -19.20 -0.77 4.30
C ARG A 432 -19.36 -1.70 5.50
N ASN A 433 -19.28 -3.01 5.28
CA ASN A 433 -19.18 -3.96 6.40
C ASN A 433 -17.77 -3.87 7.01
N ARG A 434 -17.64 -3.16 8.13
CA ARG A 434 -16.37 -2.94 8.84
C ARG A 434 -15.72 -4.21 9.37
N THR A 435 -16.47 -5.33 9.43
CA THR A 435 -15.95 -6.62 9.92
C THR A 435 -15.30 -7.47 8.83
N SER A 436 -15.55 -7.18 7.54
CA SER A 436 -14.92 -7.93 6.46
C SER A 436 -13.52 -7.40 6.16
N PRO A 437 -12.50 -8.27 6.12
CA PRO A 437 -11.14 -7.88 5.75
C PRO A 437 -10.98 -7.55 4.27
N PHE A 438 -11.90 -7.97 3.40
CA PHE A 438 -11.87 -7.68 1.96
C PHE A 438 -13.28 -7.34 1.49
N ALA A 439 -13.57 -6.04 1.31
CA ALA A 439 -14.90 -5.53 1.05
C ALA A 439 -14.98 -4.79 -0.29
N PHE A 440 -16.04 -5.07 -1.07
CA PHE A 440 -16.38 -4.31 -2.27
C PHE A 440 -17.06 -2.99 -1.88
N THR A 441 -16.56 -1.86 -2.39
CA THR A 441 -17.03 -0.52 -2.03
C THR A 441 -17.45 0.29 -3.26
N GLY A 442 -18.28 -0.29 -4.11
CA GLY A 442 -18.90 0.34 -5.27
C GLY A 442 -18.17 0.13 -6.60
N ASN A 443 -16.86 0.36 -6.67
CA ASN A 443 -16.05 0.17 -7.88
C ASN A 443 -14.62 -0.27 -7.59
N LYS A 444 -14.37 -0.75 -6.38
CA LYS A 444 -13.06 -1.18 -5.88
C LYS A 444 -13.24 -2.14 -4.72
N PHE A 445 -12.19 -2.88 -4.39
CA PHE A 445 -12.10 -3.64 -3.16
C PHE A 445 -11.21 -2.94 -2.15
N GLU A 446 -11.65 -2.89 -0.91
CA GLU A 446 -10.89 -2.40 0.23
C GLU A 446 -10.34 -3.59 1.01
N PHE A 447 -9.01 -3.77 0.96
CA PHE A 447 -8.30 -4.75 1.76
C PHE A 447 -7.81 -4.08 3.05
N ARG A 448 -8.45 -4.41 4.19
CA ARG A 448 -8.32 -3.72 5.48
C ARG A 448 -7.28 -4.33 6.42
N MET A 449 -6.72 -5.48 6.04
CA MET A 449 -5.77 -6.19 6.90
C MET A 449 -4.38 -5.56 6.97
N PRO A 450 -3.83 -4.87 5.95
CA PRO A 450 -2.49 -4.32 6.05
C PRO A 450 -2.31 -3.40 7.26
N GLY A 451 -1.18 -3.55 7.94
CA GLY A 451 -0.81 -2.73 9.08
C GLY A 451 -0.18 -1.39 8.67
N SER A 452 -0.25 -0.40 9.55
CA SER A 452 0.20 0.97 9.25
C SER A 452 1.71 1.09 8.98
N ALA A 453 2.54 0.18 9.51
CA ALA A 453 3.97 0.14 9.25
C ALA A 453 4.35 -0.64 7.98
N GLU A 454 3.42 -1.39 7.37
CA GLU A 454 3.72 -2.30 6.27
C GLU A 454 3.88 -1.56 4.93
N ASN A 455 4.64 -2.18 4.02
CA ASN A 455 4.73 -1.76 2.63
C ASN A 455 3.65 -2.48 1.81
N LEU A 456 2.78 -1.73 1.17
CA LEU A 456 1.67 -2.28 0.38
C LEU A 456 2.12 -3.05 -0.89
N SER A 457 3.40 -3.00 -1.27
CA SER A 457 3.90 -3.80 -2.39
C SER A 457 3.70 -5.29 -2.17
N ASP A 458 3.82 -5.77 -0.93
CA ASP A 458 3.72 -7.20 -0.61
C ASP A 458 2.30 -7.71 -0.90
N CYS A 459 1.28 -7.09 -0.32
CA CYS A 459 -0.11 -7.52 -0.50
C CYS A 459 -0.60 -7.30 -1.94
N ASN A 460 -0.21 -6.19 -2.59
CA ASN A 460 -0.59 -5.93 -3.98
C ASN A 460 0.10 -6.86 -4.97
N THR A 461 1.35 -7.27 -4.72
CA THR A 461 2.03 -8.29 -5.52
C THR A 461 1.27 -9.61 -5.50
N ILE A 462 0.86 -10.06 -4.32
CA ILE A 462 0.07 -11.29 -4.17
C ILE A 462 -1.29 -11.15 -4.84
N LEU A 463 -2.04 -10.08 -4.53
CA LEU A 463 -3.37 -9.85 -5.10
C LEU A 463 -3.36 -9.80 -6.62
N ASN A 464 -2.47 -8.98 -7.21
CA ASN A 464 -2.33 -8.87 -8.65
C ASN A 464 -1.99 -10.21 -9.31
N THR A 465 -1.07 -10.97 -8.70
CA THR A 465 -0.63 -12.29 -9.24
C THR A 465 -1.75 -13.32 -9.16
N ALA A 466 -2.48 -13.36 -8.05
CA ALA A 466 -3.62 -14.27 -7.86
C ALA A 466 -4.73 -13.96 -8.87
N VAL A 467 -5.12 -12.68 -9.02
CA VAL A 467 -6.12 -12.28 -10.02
C VAL A 467 -5.64 -12.58 -11.45
N ALA A 468 -4.36 -12.31 -11.77
CA ALA A 468 -3.80 -12.66 -13.08
C ALA A 468 -3.90 -14.15 -13.38
N LYS A 469 -3.67 -15.02 -12.38
CA LYS A 469 -3.80 -16.47 -12.52
C LYS A 469 -5.24 -16.88 -12.82
N GLU A 470 -6.22 -16.33 -12.10
CA GLU A 470 -7.63 -16.64 -12.31
C GLU A 470 -8.13 -16.13 -13.67
N LEU A 471 -7.75 -14.93 -14.08
CA LEU A 471 -8.02 -14.43 -15.42
C LEU A 471 -7.39 -15.34 -16.50
N LYS A 472 -6.17 -15.86 -16.28
CA LYS A 472 -5.51 -16.79 -17.20
C LYS A 472 -6.28 -18.10 -17.33
N ALA A 473 -6.91 -18.60 -16.28
CA ALA A 473 -7.71 -19.82 -16.29
C ALA A 473 -9.02 -19.66 -17.08
N THR A 474 -9.49 -18.45 -17.32
CA THR A 474 -10.69 -18.16 -18.12
C THR A 474 -10.48 -18.56 -19.58
N PRO A 475 -11.31 -19.46 -20.16
CA PRO A 475 -11.10 -19.99 -21.49
C PRO A 475 -11.18 -18.93 -22.61
N THR A 476 -10.29 -19.01 -23.60
CA THR A 476 -10.31 -18.15 -24.79
C THR A 476 -11.39 -18.55 -25.81
N SER A 477 -12.00 -19.74 -25.66
CA SER A 477 -13.07 -20.26 -26.54
C SER A 477 -14.45 -19.66 -26.25
N TRP A 478 -14.55 -18.78 -25.26
CA TRP A 478 -15.80 -18.09 -24.93
C TRP A 478 -16.24 -17.19 -26.10
N ARG A 479 -17.45 -17.42 -26.64
CA ARG A 479 -17.99 -16.70 -27.79
C ARG A 479 -19.27 -15.91 -27.47
N GLY A 480 -19.32 -15.23 -26.35
CA GLY A 480 -20.41 -14.30 -26.01
C GLY A 480 -21.38 -14.81 -24.95
N PRO A 481 -22.38 -13.99 -24.59
CA PRO A 481 -23.16 -14.12 -23.36
C PRO A 481 -24.06 -15.37 -23.25
N ARG A 482 -24.28 -16.11 -24.34
CA ARG A 482 -25.13 -17.30 -24.33
C ARG A 482 -24.40 -18.62 -24.05
N THR A 483 -23.09 -18.58 -23.87
CA THR A 483 -22.27 -19.78 -23.63
C THR A 483 -21.32 -19.57 -22.43
N LEU A 484 -21.85 -19.13 -21.31
CA LEU A 484 -21.13 -19.02 -20.05
C LEU A 484 -21.23 -20.34 -19.23
N PRO A 485 -20.45 -21.41 -19.59
CA PRO A 485 -20.32 -22.57 -18.72
C PRO A 485 -19.52 -22.28 -17.46
N THR A 486 -18.85 -21.10 -17.41
CA THR A 486 -17.82 -20.81 -16.43
C THR A 486 -18.26 -19.89 -15.29
N LEU A 487 -19.30 -19.04 -15.44
CA LEU A 487 -19.79 -18.31 -14.29
C LEU A 487 -20.35 -19.25 -13.22
N PRO A 488 -21.26 -20.20 -13.51
CA PRO A 488 -21.70 -21.17 -12.50
C PRO A 488 -20.56 -22.05 -11.97
N SER A 489 -19.56 -22.42 -12.79
CA SER A 489 -18.43 -23.22 -12.31
C SER A 489 -17.38 -22.41 -11.55
N LEU A 490 -17.20 -21.13 -11.85
CA LEU A 490 -16.41 -20.21 -11.05
C LEU A 490 -17.08 -19.91 -9.70
N TRP A 491 -18.43 -19.86 -9.70
CA TRP A 491 -19.23 -19.61 -8.49
C TRP A 491 -19.48 -20.87 -7.67
N SER A 492 -19.64 -22.05 -8.29
CA SER A 492 -19.90 -23.31 -7.58
C SER A 492 -18.71 -23.84 -6.79
N SER A 493 -17.53 -23.33 -7.02
CA SER A 493 -16.32 -23.64 -6.25
C SER A 493 -16.02 -22.61 -5.15
N ALA A 494 -16.74 -21.48 -5.10
CA ALA A 494 -16.64 -20.53 -4.00
C ALA A 494 -17.51 -21.00 -2.83
N PRO A 495 -16.96 -21.14 -1.59
CA PRO A 495 -17.82 -21.35 -0.42
C PRO A 495 -18.76 -20.19 -0.30
N SER A 496 -20.06 -20.49 -0.06
CA SER A 496 -21.09 -19.46 0.12
C SER A 496 -20.62 -18.42 1.14
N ALA A 497 -20.52 -17.15 0.73
CA ALA A 497 -20.15 -16.02 1.59
C ALA A 497 -21.12 -15.85 2.80
N THR A 498 -22.22 -16.57 2.79
CA THR A 498 -23.34 -16.50 3.72
C THR A 498 -23.11 -17.20 5.06
N THR A 499 -22.05 -17.99 5.25
CA THR A 499 -21.92 -18.81 6.47
C THR A 499 -21.32 -18.08 7.67
N ALA A 500 -20.86 -16.85 7.52
CA ALA A 500 -20.24 -16.10 8.62
C ALA A 500 -21.10 -14.95 9.20
N ALA A 501 -22.19 -14.56 8.54
CA ALA A 501 -22.98 -13.38 8.95
C ALA A 501 -24.34 -13.66 9.61
N SER A 502 -24.83 -14.89 9.65
CA SER A 502 -26.21 -15.18 10.09
C SER A 502 -26.38 -15.70 11.51
N SER A 503 -25.44 -15.51 12.43
CA SER A 503 -25.69 -15.88 13.84
C SER A 503 -24.91 -15.04 14.84
N SER A 504 -25.25 -13.76 15.00
CA SER A 504 -25.00 -13.07 16.28
C SER A 504 -25.95 -11.89 16.51
N THR A 505 -27.23 -12.16 16.66
CA THR A 505 -28.03 -11.37 17.60
C THR A 505 -27.64 -11.81 19.02
N ALA A 506 -26.51 -11.32 19.49
CA ALA A 506 -26.07 -11.49 20.85
C ALA A 506 -26.72 -10.39 21.70
N THR A 507 -27.76 -10.76 22.41
CA THR A 507 -28.26 -10.03 23.58
C THR A 507 -27.11 -9.85 24.57
N VAL A 508 -26.73 -8.60 24.80
CA VAL A 508 -25.70 -8.23 25.79
C VAL A 508 -26.27 -8.45 27.16
N THR A 509 -25.88 -9.54 27.82
CA THR A 509 -25.95 -9.70 29.27
C THR A 509 -24.54 -9.49 29.84
N PRO A 510 -24.36 -8.71 30.91
CA PRO A 510 -23.02 -8.42 31.45
C PRO A 510 -22.42 -9.68 32.09
N PRO A 511 -21.12 -9.94 31.94
CA PRO A 511 -20.50 -11.13 32.46
C PRO A 511 -20.10 -10.95 33.94
N SER A 512 -20.67 -11.77 34.80
CA SER A 512 -20.08 -12.16 36.06
C SER A 512 -19.33 -13.49 35.85
N GLY A 513 -18.01 -13.49 35.99
CA GLY A 513 -17.26 -14.73 36.03
C GLY A 513 -16.04 -14.80 35.12
N LYS A 514 -14.87 -15.06 35.71
CA LYS A 514 -13.55 -15.18 35.09
C LYS A 514 -13.54 -16.16 33.88
N PRO A 515 -12.98 -15.80 32.73
CA PRO A 515 -12.87 -16.75 31.62
C PRO A 515 -11.71 -17.73 31.83
N ARG A 516 -11.97 -19.02 31.73
CA ARG A 516 -10.97 -20.06 31.53
C ARG A 516 -10.43 -19.93 30.10
N ARG A 517 -9.12 -19.78 29.97
CA ARG A 517 -8.42 -19.89 28.68
C ARG A 517 -8.67 -21.27 28.05
N LYS A 518 -9.36 -21.29 26.90
CA LYS A 518 -9.26 -22.40 25.95
C LYS A 518 -8.25 -21.99 24.88
N SER A 519 -7.10 -22.66 24.89
CA SER A 519 -6.08 -22.55 23.86
C SER A 519 -6.61 -23.07 22.53
N ALA A 520 -6.72 -22.20 21.52
CA ALA A 520 -6.86 -22.64 20.13
C ALA A 520 -5.51 -23.23 19.67
N VAL A 521 -5.50 -24.53 19.38
CA VAL A 521 -4.34 -25.26 18.87
C VAL A 521 -4.23 -24.96 17.37
N CYS A 522 -3.21 -24.20 17.01
CA CYS A 522 -2.75 -24.08 15.63
C CYS A 522 -2.00 -25.38 15.26
N PRO A 523 -2.24 -26.02 14.12
CA PRO A 523 -1.49 -27.20 13.71
C PRO A 523 -0.07 -26.79 13.31
N THR A 524 0.89 -26.95 14.22
CA THR A 524 2.30 -26.79 13.93
C THR A 524 2.82 -28.00 13.17
N ARG A 525 3.32 -27.82 11.96
CA ARG A 525 4.21 -28.77 11.30
C ARG A 525 5.46 -28.94 12.16
N ARG A 526 5.70 -30.17 12.58
CA ARG A 526 6.92 -30.56 13.31
C ARG A 526 8.14 -30.43 12.41
N THR A 527 9.04 -29.52 12.73
CA THR A 527 10.44 -29.58 12.30
C THR A 527 11.25 -30.40 13.32
N PRO A 528 12.21 -31.24 12.89
CA PRO A 528 13.00 -32.05 13.80
C PRO A 528 13.93 -31.14 14.64
N ARG A 529 13.91 -31.34 15.95
CA ARG A 529 14.86 -30.70 16.87
C ARG A 529 16.22 -31.38 16.74
N LEU A 530 17.26 -30.59 16.50
CA LEU A 530 18.64 -30.99 16.76
C LEU A 530 18.88 -31.05 18.29
N PRO A 531 19.63 -32.05 18.81
CA PRO A 531 19.85 -32.19 20.22
C PRO A 531 20.82 -31.15 20.78
N CYS A 532 20.46 -30.54 21.91
CA CYS A 532 21.38 -29.72 22.70
C CYS A 532 22.45 -30.58 23.36
N PRO A 533 23.71 -30.14 23.42
CA PRO A 533 24.73 -30.83 24.23
C PRO A 533 24.53 -30.57 25.72
N PRO A 534 24.99 -31.49 26.59
CA PRO A 534 24.72 -31.46 28.02
C PRO A 534 25.50 -30.36 28.74
N SER A 535 24.84 -29.72 29.70
CA SER A 535 25.41 -28.74 30.62
C SER A 535 26.40 -29.43 31.59
N SER A 536 27.66 -29.01 31.57
CA SER A 536 28.61 -29.28 32.66
C SER A 536 28.74 -28.06 33.56
N SER A 537 28.41 -28.26 34.81
CA SER A 537 28.63 -27.37 35.94
C SER A 537 30.10 -27.21 36.26
N ARG A 538 30.58 -26.00 36.57
CA ARG A 538 31.32 -25.63 37.81
C ARG A 538 31.88 -24.20 37.74
N ARG A 539 31.54 -23.50 38.80
CA ARG A 539 32.17 -22.36 39.49
C ARG A 539 33.60 -21.98 39.07
N THR A 540 33.84 -20.67 38.92
CA THR A 540 34.67 -19.91 39.88
C THR A 540 34.56 -18.41 39.61
N SER A 541 34.52 -17.65 40.69
CA SER A 541 34.57 -16.21 40.86
C SER A 541 35.93 -15.63 40.45
N SER A 542 35.97 -14.49 39.79
CA SER A 542 36.82 -13.35 40.19
C SER A 542 36.81 -12.20 39.17
N SER A 543 36.57 -11.04 39.73
CA SER A 543 37.15 -9.72 39.39
C SER A 543 37.02 -9.17 37.94
N TRP A 544 36.04 -8.24 37.78
CA TRP A 544 36.18 -7.16 36.83
C TRP A 544 36.46 -5.86 37.60
N LYS A 545 37.69 -5.41 37.53
CA LYS A 545 38.07 -4.01 37.78
C LYS A 545 39.00 -3.57 36.65
N THR A 546 38.69 -2.39 36.13
CA THR A 546 39.57 -1.44 35.48
C THR A 546 39.97 -1.75 34.02
N LEU A 547 39.45 -0.96 33.10
CA LEU A 547 40.28 -0.16 32.20
C LEU A 547 39.39 0.93 31.55
N ALA A 548 39.48 2.11 32.19
CA ALA A 548 39.23 3.39 31.54
C ALA A 548 40.63 3.97 31.28
N SER A 549 40.93 4.26 30.04
CA SER A 549 41.77 5.34 29.52
C SER A 549 41.62 5.40 28.01
#